data_ac5b924a48b83e6e5ad1eebf5f34ee01
#
_entry.id   ac5b924a48b83e6e5ad1eebf5f34ee01
#
_cell.length_a   1.000
_cell.length_b   1.000
_cell.length_c   1.000
_cell.angle_alpha   90.00
_cell.angle_beta   90.00
_cell.angle_gamma   90.00
#
_symmetry.space_group_name_H-M   'P 1'
#
loop_
_entity.id
_entity.type
_entity.pdbx_description
1 polymer ?
#
loop_
_entity_poly.entity_id
_entity_poly.type
_entity_poly.pdbx_seq_one_letter_code
_entity_poly.pdbx_strand_id
1 'polypeptide(L)'
;ITRTPDYNISEVIDTKLNVAEQGGKGIDTEVRYNMDTSFGSFDFAVLWAHTLERTKKANALADEVDLSGRYSDATAEDGGAYAENKINYSVKWYRNNLMIGYLGEYVSDLLADTFCNCGDGNQPDGTYKHDVPSVLYHDLVARYEFGTGTIISAGLTNLTDEAPPIIETGFNAMTDPTTYRLFGRGWYVRLQQNF
;
A
#
# COMPACT_ATOMS: atom_id res chain seq x y z
N ILE A 1 11.42 8.90 -32.72
CA ILE A 1 12.33 10.07 -32.77
C ILE A 1 13.03 10.02 -34.13
N THR A 2 12.83 11.04 -34.93
CA THR A 2 13.52 11.21 -36.24
C THR A 2 14.71 12.14 -36.02
N ARG A 3 15.84 11.81 -36.66
CA ARG A 3 17.06 12.63 -36.59
C ARG A 3 17.46 13.14 -37.98
N THR A 4 18.08 14.31 -38.00
CA THR A 4 18.73 14.88 -39.17
C THR A 4 20.01 14.08 -39.49
N PRO A 5 20.61 14.24 -40.70
CA PRO A 5 21.92 13.63 -41.00
C PRO A 5 23.03 14.01 -40.02
N ASP A 6 22.93 15.15 -39.38
CA ASP A 6 23.87 15.63 -38.36
C ASP A 6 23.54 15.15 -36.94
N TYR A 7 22.69 14.11 -36.80
CA TYR A 7 22.26 13.51 -35.55
C TYR A 7 21.41 14.40 -34.60
N ASN A 8 21.04 15.61 -35.01
CA ASN A 8 20.10 16.43 -34.25
C ASN A 8 18.70 15.84 -34.28
N ILE A 9 17.96 15.95 -33.19
CA ILE A 9 16.55 15.55 -33.15
C ILE A 9 15.75 16.49 -34.02
N SER A 10 15.12 16.00 -35.10
CA SER A 10 14.25 16.75 -35.99
C SER A 10 12.77 16.63 -35.60
N GLU A 11 12.38 15.49 -35.05
CA GLU A 11 10.98 15.24 -34.67
C GLU A 11 10.91 14.22 -33.54
N VAL A 12 10.04 14.50 -32.58
CA VAL A 12 9.61 13.56 -31.53
C VAL A 12 8.12 13.39 -31.70
N ILE A 13 7.70 12.18 -32.10
CA ILE A 13 6.28 11.84 -32.13
C ILE A 13 5.96 11.18 -30.78
N ASP A 14 5.23 11.90 -29.96
CA ASP A 14 4.68 11.39 -28.68
C ASP A 14 3.20 11.13 -28.88
N THR A 15 2.85 9.86 -29.07
CA THR A 15 1.46 9.43 -29.24
C THR A 15 1.06 8.54 -28.08
N LYS A 16 -0.07 8.82 -27.48
CA LYS A 16 -0.70 7.90 -26.52
C LYS A 16 -1.22 6.68 -27.28
N LEU A 17 -0.65 5.53 -26.97
CA LEU A 17 -1.15 4.24 -27.45
C LEU A 17 -2.02 3.62 -26.36
N ASN A 18 -3.16 3.07 -26.75
CA ASN A 18 -3.93 2.25 -25.81
C ASN A 18 -3.11 1.01 -25.47
N VAL A 19 -2.96 0.73 -24.16
CA VAL A 19 -2.38 -0.52 -23.67
C VAL A 19 -3.27 -1.65 -24.17
N ALA A 20 -2.67 -2.70 -24.72
CA ALA A 20 -3.45 -3.75 -25.37
C ALA A 20 -4.31 -4.51 -24.36
N GLU A 21 -3.80 -4.77 -23.12
CA GLU A 21 -4.53 -5.58 -22.16
C GLU A 21 -3.98 -5.42 -20.74
N GLN A 22 -4.90 -5.36 -19.75
CA GLN A 22 -4.60 -5.49 -18.34
C GLN A 22 -5.58 -6.47 -17.71
N GLY A 23 -5.10 -7.35 -16.85
CA GLY A 23 -5.89 -8.33 -16.13
C GLY A 23 -5.61 -8.32 -14.64
N GLY A 24 -6.59 -8.76 -13.87
CA GLY A 24 -6.41 -8.98 -12.44
C GLY A 24 -7.36 -10.03 -11.92
N LYS A 25 -6.85 -10.90 -11.05
CA LYS A 25 -7.61 -11.91 -10.30
C LYS A 25 -7.19 -11.85 -8.84
N GLY A 26 -8.13 -12.00 -7.94
CA GLY A 26 -7.86 -11.98 -6.50
C GLY A 26 -9.01 -12.55 -5.69
N ILE A 27 -8.77 -12.66 -4.40
CA ILE A 27 -9.75 -13.09 -3.40
C ILE A 27 -9.78 -12.05 -2.30
N ASP A 28 -10.96 -11.47 -2.07
CA ASP A 28 -11.20 -10.61 -0.91
C ASP A 28 -11.99 -11.39 0.13
N THR A 29 -11.46 -11.44 1.34
CA THR A 29 -12.08 -12.16 2.46
C THR A 29 -12.29 -11.17 3.60
N GLU A 30 -13.52 -11.09 4.09
CA GLU A 30 -13.86 -10.34 5.29
C GLU A 30 -14.44 -11.27 6.36
N VAL A 31 -13.87 -11.18 7.56
CA VAL A 31 -14.37 -11.89 8.74
C VAL A 31 -14.65 -10.87 9.82
N ARG A 32 -15.86 -10.89 10.37
CA ARG A 32 -16.26 -10.09 11.54
C ARG A 32 -16.81 -11.01 12.63
N TYR A 33 -16.40 -10.73 13.86
CA TYR A 33 -16.88 -11.46 15.02
C TYR A 33 -17.09 -10.50 16.20
N ASN A 34 -18.26 -10.58 16.80
CA ASN A 34 -18.63 -9.78 17.97
C ASN A 34 -18.78 -10.71 19.16
N MET A 35 -18.26 -10.30 20.30
CA MET A 35 -18.28 -11.10 21.53
C MET A 35 -18.62 -10.21 22.73
N ASP A 36 -19.67 -10.59 23.44
CA ASP A 36 -20.04 -9.96 24.70
C ASP A 36 -19.46 -10.72 25.89
N THR A 37 -18.87 -9.98 26.81
CA THR A 37 -18.25 -10.50 28.03
C THR A 37 -18.69 -9.69 29.26
N SER A 38 -18.40 -10.20 30.46
CA SER A 38 -18.60 -9.43 31.69
C SER A 38 -17.71 -8.19 31.82
N PHE A 39 -16.65 -8.12 30.98
CA PHE A 39 -15.72 -6.97 30.95
C PHE A 39 -16.08 -5.91 29.89
N GLY A 40 -17.06 -6.19 29.04
CA GLY A 40 -17.46 -5.36 27.92
C GLY A 40 -17.62 -6.17 26.63
N SER A 41 -17.92 -5.49 25.53
CA SER A 41 -18.09 -6.09 24.21
C SER A 41 -16.84 -5.91 23.37
N PHE A 42 -16.52 -6.92 22.57
CA PHE A 42 -15.41 -6.90 21.62
C PHE A 42 -15.90 -7.05 20.19
N ASP A 43 -15.37 -6.23 19.30
CA ASP A 43 -15.55 -6.36 17.85
C ASP A 43 -14.20 -6.70 17.23
N PHE A 44 -14.15 -7.84 16.55
CA PHE A 44 -13.01 -8.28 15.75
C PHE A 44 -13.35 -8.17 14.28
N ALA A 45 -12.43 -7.63 13.49
CA ALA A 45 -12.56 -7.61 12.04
C ALA A 45 -11.22 -7.91 11.39
N VAL A 46 -11.25 -8.70 10.32
CA VAL A 46 -10.11 -8.96 9.43
C VAL A 46 -10.60 -8.80 8.01
N LEU A 47 -9.91 -7.99 7.24
CA LEU A 47 -10.07 -7.87 5.80
C LEU A 47 -8.76 -8.30 5.15
N TRP A 48 -8.81 -9.34 4.36
CA TRP A 48 -7.67 -9.89 3.63
C TRP A 48 -7.94 -9.82 2.14
N ALA A 49 -7.09 -9.09 1.43
CA ALA A 49 -7.05 -9.05 -0.03
C ALA A 49 -5.84 -9.87 -0.50
N HIS A 50 -6.10 -10.89 -1.31
CA HIS A 50 -5.08 -11.73 -1.91
C HIS A 50 -5.11 -11.58 -3.42
N THR A 51 -4.03 -11.06 -4.00
CA THR A 51 -3.83 -10.94 -5.44
C THR A 51 -3.26 -12.23 -5.97
N LEU A 52 -4.02 -12.93 -6.80
CA LEU A 52 -3.60 -14.17 -7.45
C LEU A 52 -2.84 -13.89 -8.75
N GLU A 53 -3.21 -12.81 -9.45
CA GLU A 53 -2.67 -12.46 -10.75
C GLU A 53 -2.91 -10.98 -11.01
N ARG A 54 -1.90 -10.28 -11.49
CA ARG A 54 -2.00 -8.91 -11.98
C ARG A 54 -1.21 -8.79 -13.27
N THR A 55 -1.87 -9.00 -14.41
CA THR A 55 -1.19 -9.06 -15.70
C THR A 55 -1.26 -7.75 -16.46
N LYS A 56 -0.21 -7.50 -17.23
CA LYS A 56 -0.08 -6.36 -18.12
C LYS A 56 0.57 -6.80 -19.42
N LYS A 57 0.02 -6.30 -20.51
CA LYS A 57 0.56 -6.44 -21.87
C LYS A 57 0.74 -5.05 -22.47
N ALA A 58 1.97 -4.62 -22.69
CA ALA A 58 2.28 -3.25 -23.11
C ALA A 58 1.73 -2.89 -24.52
N ASN A 59 1.66 -3.87 -25.41
CA ASN A 59 1.09 -3.74 -26.76
C ASN A 59 0.77 -5.15 -27.31
N ALA A 60 0.14 -5.20 -28.48
CA ALA A 60 -0.30 -6.47 -29.08
C ALA A 60 0.84 -7.48 -29.40
N LEU A 61 2.09 -7.02 -29.48
CA LEU A 61 3.26 -7.83 -29.81
C LEU A 61 4.14 -8.12 -28.56
N ALA A 62 3.86 -7.47 -27.43
CA ALA A 62 4.60 -7.70 -26.21
C ALA A 62 4.13 -8.97 -25.50
N ASP A 63 5.01 -9.59 -24.75
CA ASP A 63 4.64 -10.68 -23.85
C ASP A 63 3.81 -10.15 -22.68
N GLU A 64 2.94 -10.99 -22.16
CA GLU A 64 2.17 -10.72 -20.96
C GLU A 64 3.09 -10.92 -19.73
N VAL A 65 3.08 -9.95 -18.82
CA VAL A 65 3.88 -9.98 -17.57
C VAL A 65 2.94 -10.01 -16.39
N ASP A 66 3.17 -10.92 -15.46
CA ASP A 66 2.49 -10.93 -14.15
C ASP A 66 3.27 -10.04 -13.16
N LEU A 67 2.58 -9.08 -12.58
CA LEU A 67 3.10 -8.10 -11.63
C LEU A 67 2.71 -8.43 -10.17
N SER A 68 2.02 -9.54 -9.91
CA SER A 68 1.68 -9.95 -8.53
C SER A 68 2.95 -10.22 -7.73
N GLY A 69 3.01 -9.72 -6.51
CA GLY A 69 4.21 -9.79 -5.68
C GLY A 69 5.39 -8.94 -6.18
N ARG A 70 5.15 -7.96 -7.06
CA ARG A 70 6.21 -7.14 -7.65
C ARG A 70 5.97 -5.64 -7.47
N TYR A 71 7.07 -4.90 -7.48
CA TYR A 71 7.05 -3.46 -7.71
C TYR A 71 7.36 -3.20 -9.19
N SER A 72 6.43 -2.57 -9.88
CA SER A 72 6.62 -2.08 -11.23
C SER A 72 7.03 -0.61 -11.21
N ASP A 73 7.99 -0.24 -12.05
CA ASP A 73 8.50 1.14 -12.11
C ASP A 73 7.36 2.15 -12.28
N ALA A 74 7.32 3.12 -11.37
CA ALA A 74 6.31 4.17 -11.33
C ALA A 74 6.37 5.16 -12.50
N THR A 75 7.42 5.13 -13.32
CA THR A 75 7.50 5.91 -14.57
C THR A 75 6.65 5.30 -15.68
N ALA A 76 6.26 4.03 -15.55
CA ALA A 76 5.22 3.44 -16.38
C ALA A 76 3.85 3.93 -15.88
N GLU A 77 2.91 4.20 -16.79
CA GLU A 77 1.56 4.72 -16.47
C GLU A 77 0.79 3.90 -15.39
N ASP A 78 1.26 2.71 -15.08
CA ASP A 78 0.67 1.76 -14.11
C ASP A 78 1.70 1.27 -13.08
N GLY A 79 2.71 2.06 -12.77
CA GLY A 79 3.72 1.70 -11.77
C GLY A 79 3.14 1.66 -10.35
N GLY A 80 3.66 0.77 -9.52
CA GLY A 80 3.28 0.65 -8.13
C GLY A 80 3.65 -0.69 -7.51
N ALA A 81 3.37 -0.81 -6.21
CA ALA A 81 3.58 -2.03 -5.44
C ALA A 81 2.33 -2.92 -5.47
N TYR A 82 2.44 -4.07 -6.11
CA TYR A 82 1.36 -5.06 -6.25
C TYR A 82 1.57 -6.22 -5.27
N ALA A 83 1.56 -5.91 -3.98
CA ALA A 83 1.72 -6.94 -2.93
C ALA A 83 0.66 -8.04 -3.07
N GLU A 84 1.09 -9.31 -2.95
CA GLU A 84 0.17 -10.44 -3.03
C GLU A 84 -0.84 -10.47 -1.89
N ASN A 85 -0.41 -10.03 -0.69
CA ASN A 85 -1.28 -10.04 0.48
C ASN A 85 -1.31 -8.65 1.13
N LYS A 86 -2.52 -8.12 1.30
CA LYS A 86 -2.80 -6.94 2.14
C LYS A 86 -3.84 -7.34 3.18
N ILE A 87 -3.51 -7.17 4.46
CA ILE A 87 -4.39 -7.55 5.57
C ILE A 87 -4.60 -6.35 6.47
N ASN A 88 -5.86 -5.99 6.66
CA ASN A 88 -6.28 -5.03 7.68
C ASN A 88 -7.03 -5.78 8.76
N TYR A 89 -6.65 -5.59 10.00
CA TYR A 89 -7.35 -6.19 11.12
C TYR A 89 -7.58 -5.20 12.25
N SER A 90 -8.63 -5.41 13.02
CA SER A 90 -8.92 -4.57 14.17
C SER A 90 -9.55 -5.36 15.30
N VAL A 91 -9.24 -4.93 16.53
CA VAL A 91 -9.91 -5.33 17.74
C VAL A 91 -10.39 -4.08 18.45
N LYS A 92 -11.69 -3.96 18.68
CA LYS A 92 -12.28 -2.85 19.42
C LYS A 92 -12.97 -3.38 20.65
N TRP A 93 -12.69 -2.78 21.79
CA TRP A 93 -13.32 -3.08 23.05
C TRP A 93 -14.19 -1.92 23.48
N TYR A 94 -15.41 -2.23 23.92
CA TYR A 94 -16.40 -1.28 24.36
C TYR A 94 -16.83 -1.58 25.80
N ARG A 95 -16.85 -0.56 26.62
CA ARG A 95 -17.42 -0.63 27.95
C ARG A 95 -18.06 0.70 28.33
N ASN A 96 -19.38 0.70 28.55
CA ASN A 96 -20.16 1.91 28.75
C ASN A 96 -19.91 2.94 27.63
N ASN A 97 -19.36 4.09 27.98
CA ASN A 97 -19.09 5.19 27.07
C ASN A 97 -17.63 5.18 26.51
N LEU A 98 -16.85 4.17 26.85
CA LEU A 98 -15.46 4.05 26.42
C LEU A 98 -15.32 3.01 25.31
N MET A 99 -14.59 3.37 24.26
CA MET A 99 -14.10 2.46 23.25
C MET A 99 -12.58 2.57 23.17
N ILE A 100 -11.90 1.43 23.14
CA ILE A 100 -10.47 1.32 22.84
C ILE A 100 -10.34 0.40 21.63
N GLY A 101 -9.61 0.82 20.61
CA GLY A 101 -9.39 0.07 19.40
C GLY A 101 -7.89 -0.08 19.10
N TYR A 102 -7.52 -1.27 18.65
CA TYR A 102 -6.23 -1.58 18.06
C TYR A 102 -6.45 -1.97 16.61
N LEU A 103 -5.66 -1.40 15.70
CA LEU A 103 -5.73 -1.66 14.28
C LEU A 103 -4.35 -2.06 13.78
N GLY A 104 -4.31 -3.01 12.86
CA GLY A 104 -3.09 -3.41 12.17
C GLY A 104 -3.30 -3.41 10.67
N GLU A 105 -2.26 -3.03 9.94
CA GLU A 105 -2.21 -3.07 8.49
C GLU A 105 -0.93 -3.75 8.05
N TYR A 106 -1.06 -4.89 7.40
CA TYR A 106 0.04 -5.70 6.88
C TYR A 106 0.06 -5.63 5.36
N VAL A 107 1.25 -5.44 4.81
CA VAL A 107 1.54 -5.56 3.38
C VAL A 107 2.66 -6.58 3.24
N SER A 108 2.44 -7.62 2.42
CA SER A 108 3.47 -8.65 2.19
C SER A 108 4.68 -8.07 1.48
N ASP A 109 5.79 -8.80 1.59
CA ASP A 109 6.99 -8.57 0.81
C ASP A 109 6.70 -8.61 -0.69
N LEU A 110 7.57 -8.01 -1.46
CA LEU A 110 7.51 -8.02 -2.91
C LEU A 110 8.92 -7.92 -3.50
N LEU A 111 9.03 -8.22 -4.77
CA LEU A 111 10.26 -8.09 -5.54
C LEU A 111 10.22 -6.80 -6.36
N ALA A 112 11.18 -5.91 -6.14
CA ALA A 112 11.47 -4.84 -7.07
C ALA A 112 12.33 -5.40 -8.20
N ASP A 113 11.72 -5.52 -9.39
CA ASP A 113 12.31 -6.13 -10.57
C ASP A 113 12.09 -5.17 -11.75
N THR A 114 13.12 -4.42 -12.10
CA THR A 114 13.06 -3.43 -13.17
C THR A 114 14.37 -3.37 -13.91
N PHE A 115 14.34 -2.92 -15.16
CA PHE A 115 15.53 -2.72 -15.97
C PHE A 115 16.15 -1.36 -15.64
N CYS A 116 17.04 -1.33 -14.67
CA CYS A 116 17.83 -0.13 -14.35
C CYS A 116 19.25 -0.52 -13.91
N ASN A 117 20.13 0.44 -13.96
CA ASN A 117 21.51 0.31 -13.43
C ASN A 117 21.59 1.10 -12.13
N CYS A 118 20.88 0.67 -11.10
CA CYS A 118 20.76 1.37 -9.83
C CYS A 118 20.90 0.42 -8.64
N GLY A 119 21.65 0.87 -7.63
CA GLY A 119 21.79 0.23 -6.34
C GLY A 119 22.44 -1.15 -6.31
N ASP A 120 22.28 -1.82 -5.18
CA ASP A 120 22.90 -3.12 -4.88
C ASP A 120 22.19 -4.30 -5.58
N GLY A 121 20.98 -4.08 -6.11
CA GLY A 121 20.19 -5.10 -6.79
C GLY A 121 20.57 -5.36 -8.24
N ASN A 122 21.60 -4.67 -8.77
CA ASN A 122 22.02 -4.84 -10.16
C ASN A 122 22.50 -6.26 -10.47
N GLN A 123 21.92 -6.83 -11.53
CA GLN A 123 22.29 -8.14 -12.05
C GLN A 123 23.26 -8.00 -13.23
N PRO A 124 24.06 -9.04 -13.55
CA PRO A 124 24.99 -9.00 -14.67
C PRO A 124 24.34 -8.78 -16.05
N ASP A 125 23.07 -9.11 -16.19
CA ASP A 125 22.26 -8.90 -17.39
C ASP A 125 21.68 -7.48 -17.52
N GLY A 126 21.99 -6.60 -16.55
CA GLY A 126 21.50 -5.21 -16.51
C GLY A 126 20.11 -5.03 -15.91
N THR A 127 19.53 -6.09 -15.32
CA THR A 127 18.29 -5.98 -14.56
C THR A 127 18.59 -5.58 -13.10
N TYR A 128 17.60 -4.97 -12.44
CA TYR A 128 17.62 -4.69 -11.02
C TYR A 128 16.65 -5.63 -10.32
N LYS A 129 17.12 -6.29 -9.26
CA LYS A 129 16.28 -7.14 -8.40
C LYS A 129 16.61 -6.85 -6.95
N HIS A 130 15.60 -6.46 -6.19
CA HIS A 130 15.73 -6.15 -4.78
C HIS A 130 14.50 -6.64 -4.02
N ASP A 131 14.73 -7.37 -2.94
CA ASP A 131 13.65 -7.84 -2.06
C ASP A 131 13.17 -6.67 -1.19
N VAL A 132 11.93 -6.30 -1.36
CA VAL A 132 11.25 -5.29 -0.55
C VAL A 132 10.55 -6.00 0.61
N PRO A 133 10.95 -5.74 1.86
CA PRO A 133 10.42 -6.46 3.01
C PRO A 133 8.93 -6.16 3.24
N SER A 134 8.24 -7.11 3.86
CA SER A 134 6.89 -6.88 4.37
C SER A 134 6.88 -5.83 5.46
N VAL A 135 5.77 -5.11 5.59
CA VAL A 135 5.57 -4.11 6.65
C VAL A 135 4.31 -4.38 7.44
N LEU A 136 4.32 -3.98 8.71
CA LEU A 136 3.18 -4.07 9.61
C LEU A 136 3.06 -2.78 10.43
N TYR A 137 2.03 -2.01 10.14
CA TYR A 137 1.69 -0.79 10.87
C TYR A 137 0.70 -1.08 11.99
N HIS A 138 0.86 -0.40 13.11
CA HIS A 138 0.03 -0.54 14.30
C HIS A 138 -0.55 0.80 14.71
N ASP A 139 -1.85 0.86 14.94
CA ASP A 139 -2.53 2.05 15.41
C ASP A 139 -3.32 1.75 16.69
N LEU A 140 -3.40 2.73 17.59
CA LEU A 140 -4.28 2.70 18.76
C LEU A 140 -5.25 3.87 18.70
N VAL A 141 -6.49 3.63 19.10
CA VAL A 141 -7.50 4.67 19.20
C VAL A 141 -8.30 4.49 20.49
N ALA A 142 -8.62 5.60 21.14
CA ALA A 142 -9.54 5.63 22.26
C ALA A 142 -10.61 6.69 22.00
N ARG A 143 -11.86 6.41 22.38
CA ARG A 143 -12.99 7.33 22.30
C ARG A 143 -13.81 7.25 23.57
N TYR A 144 -14.13 8.40 24.13
CA TYR A 144 -15.02 8.50 25.28
C TYR A 144 -16.14 9.50 25.01
N GLU A 145 -17.38 9.07 25.28
CA GLU A 145 -18.58 9.88 25.12
C GLU A 145 -19.13 10.29 26.49
N PHE A 146 -19.16 11.58 26.74
CA PHE A 146 -19.72 12.16 27.94
C PHE A 146 -21.25 12.30 27.83
N GLY A 147 -21.95 12.21 28.94
CA GLY A 147 -23.41 12.36 28.98
C GLY A 147 -23.94 13.72 28.51
N THR A 148 -23.07 14.70 28.32
CA THR A 148 -23.35 16.05 27.77
C THR A 148 -23.35 16.09 26.22
N GLY A 149 -23.19 14.97 25.53
CA GLY A 149 -23.04 14.93 24.07
C GLY A 149 -21.63 15.30 23.59
N THR A 150 -20.69 15.51 24.51
CA THR A 150 -19.26 15.74 24.20
C THR A 150 -18.56 14.41 23.95
N ILE A 151 -17.81 14.31 22.85
CA ILE A 151 -17.00 13.14 22.52
C ILE A 151 -15.53 13.59 22.43
N ILE A 152 -14.67 12.89 23.14
CA ILE A 152 -13.22 13.03 22.99
C ILE A 152 -12.67 11.75 22.36
N SER A 153 -11.89 11.92 21.29
CA SER A 153 -11.15 10.81 20.67
C SER A 153 -9.68 11.15 20.61
N ALA A 154 -8.84 10.18 20.92
CA ALA A 154 -7.40 10.28 20.78
C ALA A 154 -6.86 9.05 20.04
N GLY A 155 -5.81 9.23 19.27
CA GLY A 155 -5.16 8.13 18.57
C GLY A 155 -3.66 8.30 18.45
N LEU A 156 -2.98 7.16 18.39
CA LEU A 156 -1.57 6.99 18.02
C LEU A 156 -1.54 6.20 16.73
N THR A 157 -0.94 6.78 15.70
CA THR A 157 -0.75 6.12 14.39
C THR A 157 0.69 5.69 14.25
N ASN A 158 0.89 4.54 13.62
CA ASN A 158 2.20 3.95 13.43
C ASN A 158 2.99 3.84 14.76
N LEU A 159 2.42 3.11 15.71
CA LEU A 159 2.91 3.00 17.10
C LEU A 159 4.38 2.54 17.17
N THR A 160 4.80 1.66 16.29
CA THR A 160 6.16 1.11 16.21
C THR A 160 7.14 2.02 15.48
N ASP A 161 6.66 3.12 14.89
CA ASP A 161 7.45 4.03 14.07
C ASP A 161 8.06 3.32 12.85
N GLU A 162 7.30 2.40 12.26
CA GLU A 162 7.72 1.62 11.10
C GLU A 162 7.91 2.52 9.89
N ALA A 163 9.11 2.51 9.31
CA ALA A 163 9.44 3.26 8.11
C ALA A 163 8.89 2.53 6.86
N PRO A 164 8.55 3.26 5.79
CA PRO A 164 8.28 2.61 4.52
C PRO A 164 9.54 1.92 4.00
N PRO A 165 9.41 0.76 3.32
CA PRO A 165 10.57 0.09 2.73
C PRO A 165 11.18 0.96 1.64
N ILE A 166 12.51 0.91 1.54
CA ILE A 166 13.23 1.61 0.48
C ILE A 166 13.12 0.80 -0.81
N ILE A 167 12.65 1.46 -1.86
CA ILE A 167 12.61 0.95 -3.23
C ILE A 167 13.43 1.93 -4.07
N GLU A 168 14.68 1.60 -4.37
CA GLU A 168 15.62 2.53 -5.02
C GLU A 168 15.12 3.03 -6.38
N THR A 169 14.34 2.22 -7.08
CA THR A 169 13.68 2.58 -8.34
C THR A 169 12.35 3.31 -8.14
N GLY A 170 11.92 3.48 -6.89
CA GLY A 170 10.70 4.23 -6.56
C GLY A 170 10.83 5.71 -6.90
N PHE A 171 10.03 6.20 -7.84
CA PHE A 171 10.09 7.59 -8.33
C PHE A 171 9.81 8.62 -7.24
N ASN A 172 8.88 8.34 -6.33
CA ASN A 172 8.49 9.24 -5.25
C ASN A 172 9.04 8.76 -3.90
N ALA A 173 9.88 9.56 -3.26
CA ALA A 173 10.41 9.31 -1.92
C ALA A 173 11.15 7.96 -1.76
N MET A 174 11.66 7.37 -2.84
CA MET A 174 12.32 6.05 -2.86
C MET A 174 11.43 4.95 -2.23
N THR A 175 10.14 5.01 -2.45
CA THR A 175 9.13 4.04 -2.00
C THR A 175 7.87 4.17 -2.85
N ASP A 176 6.82 3.40 -2.56
CA ASP A 176 5.50 3.59 -3.16
C ASP A 176 4.54 4.28 -2.17
N PRO A 177 4.30 5.59 -2.32
CA PRO A 177 3.41 6.34 -1.42
C PRO A 177 1.94 5.95 -1.54
N THR A 178 1.56 5.17 -2.55
CA THR A 178 0.18 4.67 -2.71
C THR A 178 -0.07 3.40 -1.90
N THR A 179 1.00 2.69 -1.54
CA THR A 179 0.94 1.43 -0.77
C THR A 179 1.46 1.59 0.64
N TYR A 180 2.52 2.36 0.85
CA TYR A 180 3.20 2.48 2.15
C TYR A 180 2.96 3.83 2.80
N ARG A 181 2.91 3.84 4.14
CA ARG A 181 2.78 5.08 4.92
C ARG A 181 4.10 5.84 4.95
N LEU A 182 4.09 7.09 4.47
CA LEU A 182 5.30 7.95 4.43
C LEU A 182 5.63 8.56 5.78
N PHE A 183 4.64 8.73 6.67
CA PHE A 183 4.81 9.38 7.95
C PHE A 183 5.05 8.36 9.05
N GLY A 184 6.05 8.62 9.88
CA GLY A 184 6.32 7.86 11.09
C GLY A 184 5.20 7.99 12.12
N ARG A 185 5.52 7.71 13.39
CA ARG A 185 4.57 7.78 14.50
C ARG A 185 3.92 9.16 14.62
N GLY A 186 2.60 9.17 14.65
CA GLY A 186 1.79 10.37 14.84
C GLY A 186 0.80 10.23 15.99
N TRP A 187 0.23 11.34 16.43
CA TRP A 187 -0.88 11.33 17.36
C TRP A 187 -1.89 12.43 17.02
N TYR A 188 -3.12 12.23 17.44
CA TYR A 188 -4.16 13.24 17.32
C TYR A 188 -5.10 13.21 18.52
N VAL A 189 -5.75 14.36 18.77
CA VAL A 189 -6.89 14.49 19.68
C VAL A 189 -8.01 15.21 18.92
N ARG A 190 -9.22 14.68 19.03
CA ARG A 190 -10.43 15.27 18.43
C ARG A 190 -11.46 15.51 19.52
N LEU A 191 -12.02 16.71 19.54
CA LEU A 191 -13.18 17.07 20.35
C LEU A 191 -14.39 17.27 19.42
N GLN A 192 -15.53 16.65 19.76
CA GLN A 192 -16.80 16.80 19.06
C GLN A 192 -17.88 17.14 20.08
N GLN A 193 -18.72 18.14 19.77
CA GLN A 193 -19.87 18.49 20.59
C GLN A 193 -21.15 18.33 19.77
N ASN A 194 -22.09 17.54 20.29
CA ASN A 194 -23.45 17.41 19.75
C ASN A 194 -24.38 18.28 20.62
N PHE A 195 -25.17 19.13 19.97
CA PHE A 195 -26.11 20.05 20.62
C PHE A 195 -27.54 19.54 20.49
#